data_ed21ca0e93eed8ad144d6d7ed6987abc
#
_entry.id   ed21ca0e93eed8ad144d6d7ed6987abc
#
_cell.length_a   1.000
_cell.length_b   1.000
_cell.length_c   1.000
_cell.angle_alpha   90.00
_cell.angle_beta   90.00
_cell.angle_gamma   90.00
#
_symmetry.space_group_name_H-M   'P 1'
#
loop_
_entity.id
_entity.type
_entity.pdbx_description
1 polymer ?
#
loop_
_entity_poly.entity_id
_entity_poly.type
_entity_poly.pdbx_seq_one_letter_code
_entity_poly.pdbx_strand_id
1 'polypeptide(L)'
;MDIRRASDRLETKISWLDSKHSFSFGEHYDPHNTHHGLLLVNNDDIVLPGAGFETHPHRDMEIVTWVLQGSLVHQDSEGNSGVIYPGLAQRMSAGTGILHSEKNDSWRLSGERHSDPVRFIQMWVTPDDSGIDPGYQQLEIDHELLRGGLVTVASGMPRHRDQTAITIAQKNAALHAARIAAGNSVELPAAPFLHLFVARGAVTIEAAGELTEGDAVRLTDTGALRVTATTDAEILVWEMHTRLGG
;
A
#
# COMPACT_ATOMS: atom_id res chain seq x y z
N MET A 1 -11.68 7.16 -15.79
CA MET A 1 -10.19 7.17 -15.64
C MET A 1 -9.74 8.54 -15.16
N ASP A 2 -8.96 8.57 -14.08
CA ASP A 2 -8.46 9.81 -13.45
C ASP A 2 -6.97 9.59 -13.10
N ILE A 3 -6.07 10.33 -13.77
CA ILE A 3 -4.63 10.26 -13.54
C ILE A 3 -4.25 11.28 -12.48
N ARG A 4 -3.51 10.85 -11.47
CA ARG A 4 -2.94 11.65 -10.40
C ARG A 4 -1.43 11.64 -10.50
N ARG A 5 -0.85 12.77 -10.89
CA ARG A 5 0.61 12.89 -10.99
C ARG A 5 1.25 12.98 -9.62
N ALA A 6 2.49 12.51 -9.52
CA ALA A 6 3.28 12.59 -8.27
C ALA A 6 3.40 14.05 -7.79
N SER A 7 3.52 15.01 -8.73
CA SER A 7 3.58 16.46 -8.46
C SER A 7 2.29 17.05 -7.91
N ASP A 8 1.15 16.42 -8.14
CA ASP A 8 -0.17 16.93 -7.77
C ASP A 8 -0.65 16.37 -6.42
N ARG A 9 0.13 15.48 -5.82
CA ARG A 9 -0.19 14.89 -4.51
C ARG A 9 0.03 15.89 -3.40
N LEU A 10 -0.85 15.89 -2.42
CA LEU A 10 -0.70 16.68 -1.20
C LEU A 10 0.54 16.20 -0.43
N GLU A 11 1.31 17.15 0.13
CA GLU A 11 2.57 16.86 0.78
C GLU A 11 2.55 17.33 2.25
N THR A 12 2.97 16.44 3.15
CA THR A 12 3.32 16.78 4.53
C THR A 12 4.82 16.64 4.69
N LYS A 13 5.52 17.75 4.95
CA LYS A 13 6.96 17.76 5.13
C LYS A 13 7.34 18.38 6.46
N ILE A 14 7.97 17.58 7.31
CA ILE A 14 8.50 18.02 8.61
C ILE A 14 9.95 17.55 8.76
N SER A 15 10.57 17.78 9.91
CA SER A 15 12.00 17.51 10.10
C SER A 15 12.43 16.06 9.90
N TRP A 16 11.54 15.09 10.01
CA TRP A 16 11.85 13.66 9.93
C TRP A 16 10.97 12.87 8.95
N LEU A 17 9.93 13.50 8.38
CA LEU A 17 8.96 12.88 7.48
C LEU A 17 8.81 13.70 6.21
N ASP A 18 8.87 13.04 5.06
CA ASP A 18 8.37 13.53 3.77
C ASP A 18 7.28 12.55 3.31
N SER A 19 6.03 12.99 3.31
CA SER A 19 4.85 12.16 3.03
C SER A 19 4.02 12.76 1.91
N LYS A 20 3.69 11.95 0.90
CA LYS A 20 2.81 12.34 -0.20
C LYS A 20 1.50 11.57 -0.17
N HIS A 21 0.40 12.28 -0.18
CA HIS A 21 -0.95 11.74 0.01
C HIS A 21 -1.72 11.66 -1.30
N SER A 22 -2.25 10.48 -1.63
CA SER A 22 -3.14 10.31 -2.80
C SER A 22 -4.56 10.79 -2.53
N PHE A 23 -4.98 10.83 -1.26
CA PHE A 23 -6.31 11.24 -0.80
C PHE A 23 -6.20 12.26 0.33
N SER A 24 -7.32 12.82 0.75
CA SER A 24 -7.40 13.66 1.95
C SER A 24 -6.83 12.92 3.16
N PHE A 25 -5.87 13.54 3.85
CA PHE A 25 -5.19 12.95 4.99
C PHE A 25 -4.67 14.05 5.95
N GLY A 26 -4.80 13.83 7.25
CA GLY A 26 -4.33 14.77 8.26
C GLY A 26 -4.98 16.15 8.10
N GLU A 27 -4.16 17.19 7.93
CA GLU A 27 -4.60 18.57 7.75
C GLU A 27 -5.04 18.88 6.31
N HIS A 28 -4.79 17.98 5.36
CA HIS A 28 -5.16 18.14 3.97
C HIS A 28 -6.55 17.55 3.72
N TYR A 29 -7.55 18.40 3.51
CA TYR A 29 -8.91 17.96 3.26
C TYR A 29 -9.49 18.54 1.98
N ASP A 30 -9.86 17.65 1.06
CA ASP A 30 -10.63 17.92 -0.15
C ASP A 30 -11.82 16.95 -0.18
N PRO A 31 -13.09 17.43 -0.04
CA PRO A 31 -14.26 16.58 -0.01
C PRO A 31 -14.47 15.78 -1.30
N HIS A 32 -13.84 16.18 -2.42
CA HIS A 32 -13.90 15.49 -3.71
C HIS A 32 -12.76 14.49 -3.90
N ASN A 33 -11.84 14.36 -2.91
CA ASN A 33 -10.67 13.49 -2.96
C ASN A 33 -10.48 12.72 -1.65
N THR A 34 -11.53 12.08 -1.13
CA THR A 34 -11.48 11.33 0.14
C THR A 34 -11.17 9.85 -0.05
N HIS A 35 -11.50 9.27 -1.21
CA HIS A 35 -11.33 7.82 -1.46
C HIS A 35 -11.49 7.49 -2.95
N HIS A 36 -11.14 6.24 -3.30
CA HIS A 36 -11.53 5.62 -4.57
C HIS A 36 -11.94 4.16 -4.30
N GLY A 37 -13.17 3.78 -4.66
CA GLY A 37 -13.73 2.49 -4.25
C GLY A 37 -13.74 2.36 -2.72
N LEU A 38 -12.98 1.41 -2.18
CA LEU A 38 -12.81 1.17 -0.74
C LEU A 38 -11.50 1.77 -0.19
N LEU A 39 -10.60 2.24 -1.06
CA LEU A 39 -9.29 2.76 -0.68
C LEU A 39 -9.39 4.19 -0.17
N LEU A 40 -9.02 4.40 1.08
CA LEU A 40 -9.05 5.69 1.79
C LEU A 40 -7.68 6.37 1.87
N VAL A 41 -6.62 5.59 1.99
CA VAL A 41 -5.25 6.09 2.15
C VAL A 41 -4.33 5.35 1.20
N ASN A 42 -3.46 6.10 0.55
CA ASN A 42 -2.29 5.63 -0.18
C ASN A 42 -1.21 6.70 -0.05
N ASN A 43 -0.45 6.60 1.03
CA ASN A 43 0.63 7.51 1.36
C ASN A 43 1.98 6.91 0.97
N ASP A 44 2.85 7.74 0.43
CA ASP A 44 4.25 7.43 0.09
C ASP A 44 5.12 8.20 1.10
N ASP A 45 5.62 7.47 2.08
CA ASP A 45 6.28 8.03 3.26
C ASP A 45 7.78 7.74 3.23
N ILE A 46 8.58 8.79 3.46
CA ILE A 46 10.03 8.71 3.68
C ILE A 46 10.30 9.17 5.11
N VAL A 47 10.80 8.25 5.94
CA VAL A 47 11.10 8.50 7.36
C VAL A 47 12.59 8.43 7.61
N LEU A 48 13.15 9.48 8.22
CA LEU A 48 14.57 9.56 8.53
C LEU A 48 14.99 8.56 9.62
N PRO A 49 16.27 8.15 9.66
CA PRO A 49 16.79 7.21 10.65
C PRO A 49 16.58 7.70 12.10
N GLY A 50 16.11 6.81 12.96
CA GLY A 50 15.84 7.08 14.38
C GLY A 50 14.53 7.80 14.67
N ALA A 51 13.78 8.12 13.63
CA ALA A 51 12.48 8.76 13.72
C ALA A 51 11.35 7.78 13.35
N GLY A 52 10.13 8.26 13.43
CA GLY A 52 8.94 7.51 13.03
C GLY A 52 7.68 8.01 13.72
N PHE A 53 6.60 7.32 13.45
CA PHE A 53 5.31 7.59 14.08
C PHE A 53 5.31 7.01 15.50
N GLU A 54 5.16 7.90 16.47
CA GLU A 54 4.99 7.52 17.88
C GLU A 54 3.68 6.75 18.07
N THR A 55 3.50 6.13 19.22
CA THR A 55 2.30 5.35 19.53
C THR A 55 1.03 6.18 19.33
N HIS A 56 0.17 5.72 18.44
CA HIS A 56 -1.08 6.35 18.05
C HIS A 56 -2.18 5.32 17.82
N PRO A 57 -3.48 5.72 17.93
CA PRO A 57 -4.59 4.80 17.83
C PRO A 57 -5.11 4.64 16.39
N HIS A 58 -5.62 3.43 16.09
CA HIS A 58 -6.50 3.15 14.95
C HIS A 58 -7.71 2.33 15.39
N ARG A 59 -8.77 2.43 14.61
CA ARG A 59 -10.00 1.65 14.79
C ARG A 59 -10.68 1.40 13.44
N ASP A 60 -11.30 0.22 13.30
CA ASP A 60 -12.10 -0.18 12.14
C ASP A 60 -11.40 0.09 10.80
N MET A 61 -10.13 -0.34 10.69
CA MET A 61 -9.29 -0.13 9.52
C MET A 61 -8.40 -1.34 9.26
N GLU A 62 -8.27 -1.72 8.00
CA GLU A 62 -7.26 -2.65 7.50
C GLU A 62 -6.11 -1.83 6.93
N ILE A 63 -4.94 -1.89 7.56
CA ILE A 63 -3.75 -1.12 7.21
C ILE A 63 -2.70 -2.06 6.62
N VAL A 64 -2.33 -1.83 5.38
CA VAL A 64 -1.27 -2.59 4.69
C VAL A 64 -0.07 -1.67 4.48
N THR A 65 1.11 -2.12 4.93
CA THR A 65 2.37 -1.41 4.78
C THR A 65 3.26 -2.17 3.79
N TRP A 66 3.76 -1.45 2.77
CA TRP A 66 4.64 -1.97 1.73
C TRP A 66 5.94 -1.18 1.68
N VAL A 67 7.01 -1.77 2.20
CA VAL A 67 8.32 -1.12 2.23
C VAL A 67 9.00 -1.23 0.87
N LEU A 68 9.47 -0.09 0.36
CA LEU A 68 10.24 0.00 -0.88
C LEU A 68 11.75 0.00 -0.61
N GLN A 69 12.20 0.67 0.47
CA GLN A 69 13.61 0.81 0.81
C GLN A 69 13.77 0.88 2.33
N GLY A 70 14.87 0.32 2.84
CA GLY A 70 15.17 0.31 4.27
C GLY A 70 14.31 -0.68 5.04
N SER A 71 14.08 -0.41 6.31
CA SER A 71 13.24 -1.25 7.18
C SER A 71 12.48 -0.42 8.19
N LEU A 72 11.24 -0.84 8.47
CA LEU A 72 10.31 -0.19 9.40
C LEU A 72 10.02 -1.15 10.55
N VAL A 73 10.14 -0.68 11.78
CA VAL A 73 9.79 -1.46 12.98
C VAL A 73 8.36 -1.14 13.37
N HIS A 74 7.52 -2.15 13.39
CA HIS A 74 6.15 -2.09 13.90
C HIS A 74 6.09 -2.67 15.31
N GLN A 75 5.38 -2.00 16.22
CA GLN A 75 5.00 -2.52 17.53
C GLN A 75 3.58 -2.10 17.87
N ASP A 76 2.77 -3.00 18.44
CA ASP A 76 1.38 -2.72 18.78
C ASP A 76 0.97 -3.17 20.20
N SER A 77 -0.22 -2.72 20.63
CA SER A 77 -0.78 -3.01 21.96
C SER A 77 -1.24 -4.45 22.15
N GLU A 78 -1.36 -5.22 21.09
CA GLU A 78 -1.68 -6.66 21.12
C GLU A 78 -0.44 -7.53 21.32
N GLY A 79 0.75 -6.89 21.42
CA GLY A 79 2.04 -7.55 21.65
C GLY A 79 2.74 -8.00 20.38
N ASN A 80 2.25 -7.61 19.20
CA ASN A 80 2.97 -7.89 17.96
C ASN A 80 4.13 -6.91 17.80
N SER A 81 5.25 -7.45 17.31
CA SER A 81 6.44 -6.68 16.93
C SER A 81 7.06 -7.31 15.70
N GLY A 82 7.35 -6.49 14.68
CA GLY A 82 7.92 -6.95 13.43
C GLY A 82 8.82 -5.92 12.77
N VAL A 83 9.77 -6.42 11.99
CA VAL A 83 10.56 -5.60 11.06
C VAL A 83 10.00 -5.83 9.66
N ILE A 84 9.56 -4.75 9.01
CA ILE A 84 8.99 -4.75 7.67
C ILE A 84 10.06 -4.24 6.71
N TYR A 85 10.30 -4.95 5.62
CA TYR A 85 11.35 -4.68 4.62
C TYR A 85 10.85 -5.02 3.21
N PRO A 86 11.56 -4.61 2.14
CA PRO A 86 11.15 -4.90 0.77
C PRO A 86 10.92 -6.39 0.51
N GLY A 87 9.75 -6.74 -0.06
CA GLY A 87 9.35 -8.12 -0.32
C GLY A 87 8.58 -8.80 0.81
N LEU A 88 8.37 -8.12 1.94
CA LEU A 88 7.52 -8.60 3.03
C LEU A 88 6.13 -7.96 2.93
N ALA A 89 5.09 -8.75 2.76
CA ALA A 89 3.71 -8.32 2.92
C ALA A 89 3.36 -8.19 4.41
N GLN A 90 2.75 -7.07 4.82
CA GLN A 90 2.37 -6.84 6.21
C GLN A 90 1.00 -6.16 6.29
N ARG A 91 0.20 -6.59 7.25
CA ARG A 91 -1.10 -6.00 7.59
C ARG A 91 -1.30 -5.92 9.09
N MET A 92 -1.90 -4.79 9.53
CA MET A 92 -2.52 -4.62 10.83
C MET A 92 -4.02 -4.38 10.66
N SER A 93 -4.86 -5.23 11.27
CA SER A 93 -6.30 -4.96 11.44
C SER A 93 -6.50 -4.19 12.74
N ALA A 94 -7.05 -2.99 12.65
CA ALA A 94 -7.26 -2.15 13.83
C ALA A 94 -8.47 -2.58 14.68
N GLY A 95 -9.49 -3.17 14.05
CA GLY A 95 -10.65 -3.76 14.71
C GLY A 95 -11.30 -2.85 15.75
N THR A 96 -11.58 -3.38 16.95
CA THR A 96 -12.15 -2.63 18.08
C THR A 96 -11.29 -1.49 18.57
N GLY A 97 -10.03 -1.45 18.19
CA GLY A 97 -9.05 -0.41 18.51
C GLY A 97 -7.70 -1.01 18.85
N ILE A 98 -6.65 -0.42 18.29
CA ILE A 98 -5.24 -0.80 18.51
C ILE A 98 -4.39 0.46 18.65
N LEU A 99 -3.38 0.39 19.48
CA LEU A 99 -2.31 1.39 19.55
C LEU A 99 -1.08 0.81 18.87
N HIS A 100 -0.45 1.55 17.96
CA HIS A 100 0.80 1.08 17.34
C HIS A 100 1.79 2.22 17.10
N SER A 101 3.04 1.85 16.86
CA SER A 101 4.12 2.73 16.44
C SER A 101 4.85 2.13 15.23
N GLU A 102 5.39 3.00 14.38
CA GLU A 102 6.15 2.63 13.19
C GLU A 102 7.42 3.47 13.11
N LYS A 103 8.60 2.84 13.26
CA LYS A 103 9.87 3.54 13.42
C LYS A 103 10.98 3.04 12.50
N ASN A 104 11.80 3.95 12.03
CA ASN A 104 13.04 3.64 11.31
C ASN A 104 14.19 3.48 12.32
N ASP A 105 14.15 2.44 13.14
CA ASP A 105 15.12 2.19 14.19
C ASP A 105 15.46 0.70 14.41
N SER A 106 15.40 -0.09 13.32
CA SER A 106 15.63 -1.55 13.36
C SER A 106 16.96 -1.96 13.97
N TRP A 107 17.96 -1.07 14.01
CA TRP A 107 19.23 -1.32 14.73
C TRP A 107 19.07 -1.52 16.23
N ARG A 108 17.99 -1.07 16.85
CA ARG A 108 17.69 -1.37 18.25
C ARG A 108 17.48 -2.86 18.49
N LEU A 109 17.11 -3.59 17.43
CA LEU A 109 16.93 -5.03 17.44
C LEU A 109 18.19 -5.78 16.97
N SER A 110 18.90 -5.24 15.96
CA SER A 110 20.09 -5.88 15.36
C SER A 110 21.44 -5.43 15.90
N GLY A 111 21.49 -4.26 16.54
CA GLY A 111 22.72 -3.66 17.09
C GLY A 111 23.55 -2.85 16.08
N GLU A 112 23.25 -2.92 14.79
CA GLU A 112 23.98 -2.17 13.74
C GLU A 112 23.19 -0.93 13.31
N ARG A 113 23.67 0.25 13.74
CA ARG A 113 23.04 1.53 13.38
C ARG A 113 23.32 1.85 11.91
N HIS A 114 22.24 2.18 11.17
CA HIS A 114 22.31 2.69 9.80
C HIS A 114 21.87 4.16 9.72
N SER A 115 22.19 4.82 8.62
CA SER A 115 21.85 6.22 8.32
C SER A 115 20.84 6.35 7.19
N ASP A 116 20.30 5.24 6.71
CA ASP A 116 19.41 5.24 5.54
C ASP A 116 17.96 5.52 5.93
N PRO A 117 17.23 6.35 5.15
CA PRO A 117 15.81 6.51 5.33
C PRO A 117 15.07 5.20 4.99
N VAL A 118 13.92 5.01 5.60
CA VAL A 118 12.93 4.03 5.12
C VAL A 118 11.94 4.73 4.22
N ARG A 119 11.60 4.11 3.07
CA ARG A 119 10.50 4.53 2.21
C ARG A 119 9.48 3.41 2.12
N PHE A 120 8.22 3.72 2.35
CA PHE A 120 7.12 2.75 2.29
C PHE A 120 5.82 3.39 1.81
N ILE A 121 4.95 2.54 1.27
CA ILE A 121 3.59 2.91 0.91
C ILE A 121 2.65 2.36 1.97
N GLN A 122 1.90 3.25 2.63
CA GLN A 122 0.87 2.86 3.58
C GLN A 122 -0.50 3.01 2.95
N MET A 123 -1.30 1.95 3.00
CA MET A 123 -2.59 1.85 2.33
C MET A 123 -3.67 1.38 3.29
N TRP A 124 -4.83 2.06 3.28
CA TRP A 124 -5.92 1.74 4.20
C TRP A 124 -7.23 1.48 3.46
N VAL A 125 -7.89 0.40 3.83
CA VAL A 125 -9.27 0.09 3.43
C VAL A 125 -10.11 -0.21 4.66
N THR A 126 -11.43 0.00 4.59
CA THR A 126 -12.33 -0.36 5.69
C THR A 126 -12.57 -1.86 5.73
N PRO A 127 -12.71 -2.49 6.90
CA PRO A 127 -13.20 -3.86 7.00
C PRO A 127 -14.69 -3.96 6.59
N ASP A 128 -15.19 -5.17 6.34
CA ASP A 128 -16.61 -5.44 6.07
C ASP A 128 -17.48 -5.13 7.28
N ASP A 129 -17.00 -5.51 8.46
CA ASP A 129 -17.70 -5.37 9.73
C ASP A 129 -16.87 -4.52 10.69
N SER A 130 -17.53 -3.60 11.41
CA SER A 130 -16.92 -2.81 12.48
C SER A 130 -16.71 -3.66 13.74
N GLY A 131 -15.68 -3.34 14.52
CA GLY A 131 -15.45 -3.95 15.82
C GLY A 131 -15.00 -5.40 15.77
N ILE A 132 -14.36 -5.82 14.70
CA ILE A 132 -13.65 -7.10 14.63
C ILE A 132 -12.47 -7.11 15.63
N ASP A 133 -11.94 -8.28 15.92
CA ASP A 133 -10.74 -8.37 16.76
C ASP A 133 -9.53 -7.75 16.04
N PRO A 134 -8.68 -6.98 16.76
CA PRO A 134 -7.40 -6.51 16.22
C PRO A 134 -6.52 -7.69 15.82
N GLY A 135 -5.65 -7.47 14.83
CA GLY A 135 -4.77 -8.55 14.39
C GLY A 135 -3.61 -8.09 13.54
N TYR A 136 -2.59 -8.94 13.46
CA TYR A 136 -1.36 -8.71 12.72
C TYR A 136 -1.03 -9.92 11.84
N GLN A 137 -0.54 -9.69 10.64
CA GLN A 137 -0.05 -10.76 9.75
C GLN A 137 1.08 -10.23 8.88
N GLN A 138 2.11 -11.06 8.68
CA GLN A 138 3.18 -10.79 7.72
C GLN A 138 3.61 -12.08 7.03
N LEU A 139 4.06 -11.96 5.77
CA LEU A 139 4.60 -13.07 4.99
C LEU A 139 5.61 -12.54 3.97
N GLU A 140 6.77 -13.18 3.86
CA GLU A 140 7.75 -12.88 2.84
C GLU A 140 7.33 -13.48 1.50
N ILE A 141 7.32 -12.64 0.44
CA ILE A 141 6.88 -12.99 -0.92
C ILE A 141 7.86 -12.52 -2.01
N ASP A 142 9.11 -12.22 -1.66
CA ASP A 142 10.09 -11.70 -2.61
C ASP A 142 10.30 -12.65 -3.80
N HIS A 143 10.30 -13.96 -3.55
CA HIS A 143 10.43 -14.97 -4.59
C HIS A 143 9.27 -14.98 -5.59
N GLU A 144 8.04 -14.73 -5.15
CA GLU A 144 6.85 -14.62 -6.00
C GLU A 144 6.94 -13.40 -6.89
N LEU A 145 7.38 -12.27 -6.34
CA LEU A 145 7.54 -11.00 -7.07
C LEU A 145 8.60 -11.08 -8.17
N LEU A 146 9.67 -11.83 -7.95
CA LEU A 146 10.74 -12.04 -8.95
C LEU A 146 10.28 -12.81 -10.19
N ARG A 147 9.11 -13.45 -10.18
CA ARG A 147 8.53 -14.14 -11.35
C ARG A 147 7.92 -13.18 -12.38
N GLY A 148 7.77 -11.90 -12.05
CA GLY A 148 7.35 -10.84 -12.97
C GLY A 148 5.85 -10.79 -13.27
N GLY A 149 5.02 -11.54 -12.53
CA GLY A 149 3.56 -11.50 -12.62
C GLY A 149 2.92 -10.64 -11.52
N LEU A 150 1.60 -10.46 -11.60
CA LEU A 150 0.80 -9.90 -10.52
C LEU A 150 0.68 -10.91 -9.37
N VAL A 151 1.14 -10.54 -8.19
CA VAL A 151 1.06 -11.34 -6.96
C VAL A 151 -0.01 -10.74 -6.06
N THR A 152 -0.94 -11.56 -5.57
CA THR A 152 -1.95 -11.12 -4.60
C THR A 152 -1.30 -11.00 -3.21
N VAL A 153 -1.04 -9.78 -2.80
CA VAL A 153 -0.37 -9.44 -1.53
C VAL A 153 -1.32 -9.57 -0.35
N ALA A 154 -2.47 -8.90 -0.43
CA ALA A 154 -3.47 -8.88 0.64
C ALA A 154 -4.88 -8.98 0.04
N SER A 155 -5.72 -9.88 0.54
CA SER A 155 -7.07 -10.02 0.04
C SER A 155 -8.03 -10.60 1.07
N GLY A 156 -9.27 -10.07 1.10
CA GLY A 156 -10.41 -10.71 1.77
C GLY A 156 -11.34 -11.43 0.82
N MET A 157 -11.06 -11.42 -0.49
CA MET A 157 -11.92 -12.04 -1.50
C MET A 157 -11.87 -13.57 -1.40
N PRO A 158 -13.03 -14.26 -1.37
CA PRO A 158 -13.07 -15.73 -1.29
C PRO A 158 -12.28 -16.44 -2.39
N ARG A 159 -12.24 -15.86 -3.60
CA ARG A 159 -11.50 -16.42 -4.76
C ARG A 159 -9.97 -16.41 -4.59
N HIS A 160 -9.44 -15.58 -3.68
CA HIS A 160 -8.00 -15.46 -3.42
C HIS A 160 -7.55 -16.22 -2.16
N ARG A 161 -8.45 -16.93 -1.48
CA ARG A 161 -8.19 -17.57 -0.17
C ARG A 161 -6.88 -18.38 -0.14
N ASP A 162 -6.59 -19.12 -1.21
CA ASP A 162 -5.42 -20.01 -1.30
C ASP A 162 -4.25 -19.39 -2.08
N GLN A 163 -4.37 -18.12 -2.49
CA GLN A 163 -3.40 -17.42 -3.34
C GLN A 163 -2.84 -16.15 -2.70
N THR A 164 -3.59 -15.55 -1.77
CA THR A 164 -3.15 -14.32 -1.10
C THR A 164 -2.05 -14.61 -0.09
N ALA A 165 -1.04 -13.73 -0.04
CA ALA A 165 0.01 -13.82 0.95
C ALA A 165 -0.52 -13.58 2.37
N ILE A 166 -1.32 -12.52 2.54
CA ILE A 166 -1.96 -12.17 3.80
C ILE A 166 -3.45 -11.88 3.59
N THR A 167 -4.26 -12.01 4.64
CA THR A 167 -5.70 -11.77 4.59
C THR A 167 -6.05 -10.40 5.16
N ILE A 168 -7.07 -9.74 4.58
CA ILE A 168 -7.73 -8.56 5.12
C ILE A 168 -9.22 -8.85 5.35
N ALA A 169 -9.83 -8.17 6.31
CA ALA A 169 -11.25 -8.33 6.64
C ALA A 169 -12.17 -7.54 5.70
N GLN A 170 -11.84 -7.51 4.39
CA GLN A 170 -12.64 -6.84 3.35
C GLN A 170 -12.83 -7.78 2.15
N LYS A 171 -14.00 -8.42 2.06
CA LYS A 171 -14.32 -9.44 1.03
C LYS A 171 -14.44 -8.91 -0.40
N ASN A 172 -14.44 -7.59 -0.59
CA ASN A 172 -14.55 -6.93 -1.90
C ASN A 172 -13.27 -6.22 -2.31
N ALA A 173 -12.14 -6.42 -1.60
CA ALA A 173 -10.87 -5.78 -1.92
C ALA A 173 -9.70 -6.75 -1.95
N ALA A 174 -8.76 -6.48 -2.86
CA ALA A 174 -7.45 -7.13 -2.92
C ALA A 174 -6.38 -6.12 -3.33
N LEU A 175 -5.21 -6.23 -2.71
CA LEU A 175 -3.98 -5.57 -3.13
C LEU A 175 -3.13 -6.58 -3.90
N HIS A 176 -2.69 -6.17 -5.08
CA HIS A 176 -1.71 -6.89 -5.89
C HIS A 176 -0.44 -6.07 -6.03
N ALA A 177 0.71 -6.74 -6.16
CA ALA A 177 1.99 -6.13 -6.51
C ALA A 177 2.62 -6.84 -7.68
N ALA A 178 3.41 -6.12 -8.48
CA ALA A 178 4.26 -6.72 -9.51
C ALA A 178 5.57 -5.96 -9.62
N ARG A 179 6.68 -6.72 -9.78
CA ARG A 179 7.96 -6.21 -10.27
C ARG A 179 8.10 -6.63 -11.72
N ILE A 180 8.15 -5.67 -12.61
CA ILE A 180 8.07 -5.87 -14.05
C ILE A 180 9.36 -5.37 -14.68
N ALA A 181 10.11 -6.25 -15.33
CA ALA A 181 11.30 -5.85 -16.08
C ALA A 181 10.93 -5.01 -17.31
N ALA A 182 11.79 -4.09 -17.70
CA ALA A 182 11.59 -3.23 -18.88
C ALA A 182 11.19 -4.04 -20.12
N GLY A 183 10.14 -3.59 -20.81
CA GLY A 183 9.57 -4.24 -21.98
C GLY A 183 8.57 -5.36 -21.70
N ASN A 184 8.46 -5.86 -20.46
CA ASN A 184 7.47 -6.87 -20.06
C ASN A 184 6.14 -6.21 -19.66
N SER A 185 5.08 -7.02 -19.64
CA SER A 185 3.72 -6.56 -19.36
C SER A 185 3.00 -7.48 -18.39
N VAL A 186 2.06 -6.90 -17.64
CA VAL A 186 1.06 -7.63 -16.86
C VAL A 186 -0.33 -7.15 -17.25
N GLU A 187 -1.33 -8.02 -17.05
CA GLU A 187 -2.74 -7.68 -17.25
C GLU A 187 -3.38 -7.35 -15.89
N LEU A 188 -4.07 -6.22 -15.80
CA LEU A 188 -4.82 -5.84 -14.62
C LEU A 188 -6.09 -6.68 -14.48
N PRO A 189 -6.55 -6.99 -13.27
CA PRO A 189 -7.83 -7.65 -13.06
C PRO A 189 -8.98 -6.77 -13.58
N ALA A 190 -10.05 -7.40 -14.05
CA ALA A 190 -11.28 -6.69 -14.38
C ALA A 190 -12.07 -6.43 -13.09
N ALA A 191 -12.25 -5.17 -12.72
CA ALA A 191 -13.00 -4.76 -11.54
C ALA A 191 -13.69 -3.41 -11.74
N PRO A 192 -14.79 -3.14 -11.01
CA PRO A 192 -15.46 -1.84 -11.06
C PRO A 192 -14.55 -0.68 -10.65
N PHE A 193 -13.66 -0.90 -9.68
CA PHE A 193 -12.72 0.11 -9.20
C PHE A 193 -11.31 -0.48 -9.11
N LEU A 194 -10.36 0.16 -9.79
CA LEU A 194 -8.94 -0.12 -9.66
C LEU A 194 -8.19 1.16 -9.29
N HIS A 195 -7.22 1.02 -8.40
CA HIS A 195 -6.23 2.06 -8.12
C HIS A 195 -4.85 1.47 -8.38
N LEU A 196 -4.18 1.93 -9.44
CA LEU A 196 -2.80 1.56 -9.71
C LEU A 196 -1.88 2.70 -9.27
N PHE A 197 -0.85 2.35 -8.53
CA PHE A 197 0.21 3.24 -8.08
C PHE A 197 1.56 2.74 -8.60
N VAL A 198 2.35 3.61 -9.23
CA VAL A 198 3.71 3.30 -9.67
C VAL A 198 4.66 3.56 -8.50
N ALA A 199 5.06 2.50 -7.82
CA ALA A 199 5.93 2.59 -6.66
C ALA A 199 7.40 2.83 -7.03
N ARG A 200 7.82 2.30 -8.21
CA ARG A 200 9.16 2.51 -8.80
C ARG A 200 9.10 2.46 -10.31
N GLY A 201 10.01 3.18 -10.95
CA GLY A 201 10.19 3.14 -12.40
C GLY A 201 9.09 3.82 -13.19
N ALA A 202 8.82 3.31 -14.40
CA ALA A 202 7.84 3.88 -15.31
C ALA A 202 7.10 2.78 -16.08
N VAL A 203 5.81 3.00 -16.33
CA VAL A 203 4.92 2.08 -17.05
C VAL A 203 4.06 2.84 -18.04
N THR A 204 3.63 2.14 -19.09
CA THR A 204 2.54 2.59 -19.97
C THR A 204 1.31 1.73 -19.71
N ILE A 205 0.15 2.35 -19.55
CA ILE A 205 -1.14 1.68 -19.38
C ILE A 205 -1.97 1.91 -20.63
N GLU A 206 -2.59 0.86 -21.15
CA GLU A 206 -3.55 0.99 -22.26
C GLU A 206 -4.62 2.04 -21.92
N ALA A 207 -4.86 2.97 -22.84
CA ALA A 207 -5.78 4.09 -22.71
C ALA A 207 -5.44 5.18 -21.66
N ALA A 208 -4.41 4.99 -20.80
CA ALA A 208 -3.95 6.01 -19.83
C ALA A 208 -2.66 6.71 -20.27
N GLY A 209 -1.83 6.04 -21.09
CA GLY A 209 -0.50 6.54 -21.46
C GLY A 209 0.56 6.24 -20.41
N GLU A 210 1.61 7.06 -20.39
CA GLU A 210 2.78 6.87 -19.51
C GLU A 210 2.52 7.39 -18.09
N LEU A 211 2.91 6.58 -17.10
CA LEU A 211 2.98 6.90 -15.68
C LEU A 211 4.40 6.64 -15.17
N THR A 212 4.87 7.52 -14.30
CA THR A 212 6.18 7.45 -13.68
C THR A 212 6.07 7.24 -12.18
N GLU A 213 7.19 7.02 -11.51
CA GLU A 213 7.25 6.82 -10.06
C GLU A 213 6.49 7.90 -9.29
N GLY A 214 5.62 7.46 -8.37
CA GLY A 214 4.74 8.29 -7.58
C GLY A 214 3.41 8.67 -8.26
N ASP A 215 3.26 8.41 -9.57
CA ASP A 215 1.98 8.60 -10.26
C ASP A 215 0.98 7.51 -9.88
N ALA A 216 -0.30 7.85 -9.94
CA ALA A 216 -1.38 6.91 -9.80
C ALA A 216 -2.45 7.07 -10.87
N VAL A 217 -3.20 6.02 -11.16
CA VAL A 217 -4.41 6.08 -11.97
C VAL A 217 -5.58 5.40 -11.25
N ARG A 218 -6.72 6.07 -11.26
CA ARG A 218 -8.01 5.57 -10.78
C ARG A 218 -8.84 5.14 -11.97
N LEU A 219 -9.20 3.88 -12.03
CA LEU A 219 -9.96 3.29 -13.12
C LEU A 219 -11.33 2.87 -12.61
N THR A 220 -12.37 3.15 -13.38
CA THR A 220 -13.76 2.77 -13.07
C THR A 220 -14.35 2.12 -14.31
N ASP A 221 -14.81 0.87 -14.17
CA ASP A 221 -15.47 0.06 -15.20
C ASP A 221 -14.68 0.00 -16.54
N THR A 222 -13.36 -0.13 -16.47
CA THR A 222 -12.49 -0.12 -17.67
C THR A 222 -12.24 -1.51 -18.27
N GLY A 223 -12.67 -2.58 -17.61
CA GLY A 223 -12.27 -3.94 -17.98
C GLY A 223 -10.79 -4.22 -17.67
N ALA A 224 -10.29 -5.34 -18.16
CA ALA A 224 -8.87 -5.68 -18.06
C ALA A 224 -8.03 -4.77 -18.98
N LEU A 225 -6.96 -4.19 -18.45
CA LEU A 225 -6.02 -3.33 -19.18
C LEU A 225 -4.61 -3.90 -19.04
N ARG A 226 -3.80 -3.70 -20.10
CA ARG A 226 -2.40 -4.08 -20.07
C ARG A 226 -1.53 -2.94 -19.53
N VAL A 227 -0.60 -3.31 -18.64
CA VAL A 227 0.45 -2.44 -18.12
C VAL A 227 1.79 -2.95 -18.64
N THR A 228 2.54 -2.11 -19.33
CA THR A 228 3.87 -2.43 -19.87
C THR A 228 4.91 -1.56 -19.18
N ALA A 229 5.94 -2.19 -18.63
CA ALA A 229 7.06 -1.46 -18.02
C ALA A 229 7.96 -0.84 -19.10
N THR A 230 8.18 0.47 -19.03
CA THR A 230 9.12 1.19 -19.91
C THR A 230 10.53 1.24 -19.33
N THR A 231 10.64 1.14 -18.02
CA THR A 231 11.86 0.83 -17.26
C THR A 231 11.54 -0.32 -16.31
N ASP A 232 12.54 -0.89 -15.61
CA ASP A 232 12.23 -1.79 -14.49
C ASP A 232 11.30 -1.06 -13.51
N ALA A 233 10.16 -1.66 -13.21
CA ALA A 233 9.09 -1.01 -12.46
C ALA A 233 8.52 -1.91 -11.35
N GLU A 234 8.03 -1.27 -10.31
CA GLU A 234 7.23 -1.89 -9.26
C GLU A 234 5.88 -1.16 -9.17
N ILE A 235 4.78 -1.90 -9.28
CA ILE A 235 3.42 -1.37 -9.21
C ILE A 235 2.64 -2.01 -8.07
N LEU A 236 1.75 -1.22 -7.47
CA LEU A 236 0.76 -1.65 -6.48
C LEU A 236 -0.63 -1.41 -7.07
N VAL A 237 -1.49 -2.43 -7.02
CA VAL A 237 -2.81 -2.37 -7.63
C VAL A 237 -3.87 -2.81 -6.63
N TRP A 238 -4.73 -1.89 -6.21
CA TRP A 238 -5.95 -2.23 -5.48
C TRP A 238 -7.06 -2.60 -6.47
N GLU A 239 -7.62 -3.79 -6.30
CA GLU A 239 -8.79 -4.31 -6.95
C GLU A 239 -9.97 -4.26 -5.98
N MET A 240 -11.05 -3.56 -6.35
CA MET A 240 -12.20 -3.36 -5.46
C MET A 240 -13.51 -3.55 -6.23
N HIS A 241 -14.42 -4.33 -5.63
CA HIS A 241 -15.71 -4.71 -6.24
C HIS A 241 -16.91 -3.94 -5.67
N THR A 242 -16.67 -2.99 -4.79
CA THR A 242 -17.65 -2.04 -4.26
C THR A 242 -16.96 -0.73 -3.88
N ARG A 243 -17.74 0.24 -3.43
CA ARG A 243 -17.26 1.52 -2.93
C ARG A 243 -17.82 1.81 -1.54
N LEU A 244 -17.25 2.79 -0.85
CA LEU A 244 -17.76 3.27 0.42
C LEU A 244 -19.19 3.81 0.27
N GLY A 245 -20.09 3.36 1.15
CA GLY A 245 -21.49 3.77 1.16
C GLY A 245 -22.32 3.22 -0.01
N GLY A 246 -21.82 2.20 -0.72
CA GLY A 246 -22.52 1.53 -1.82
C GLY A 246 -23.12 0.19 -1.42
#